data_75660a075a0b9d7d2465ec77eeee39b1
#
_entry.id   75660a075a0b9d7d2465ec77eeee39b1
#
_cell.length_a   1.000
_cell.length_b   1.000
_cell.length_c   1.000
_cell.angle_alpha   90.00
_cell.angle_beta   90.00
_cell.angle_gamma   90.00
#
_symmetry.space_group_name_H-M   'P 1'
#
loop_
_entity.id
_entity.type
_entity.pdbx_description
1 polymer ?
#
loop_
_entity_poly.entity_id
_entity_poly.type
_entity_poly.pdbx_seq_one_letter_code
_entity_poly.pdbx_strand_id
1 'polypeptide(L)'
;YFFEDEKFNQDKLLDFLKQNNINKILFPNPYGNEKRLKIYKFAKSENIDFVCFDRGALPDSWFFDTNGFNYDSNLYNEENWNKVLSKSQILECKEYINSIIDGNNFLEKQGKRNFNYLKDKFFVNDKKIVFVPLQVESDTVIKYFTYKPFDWSGFLDIINDMAFKLRQTHIFLVKKHPLSLKIAKSKYKNLNFISNKTNIIDAISLCDVVVTLNSGVGLYAMIMNKPCINCANAFYNFQGLNFQAHNSDELLRFLVSDLKI
;
A
#
# COMPACT_ATOMS: atom_id res chain seq x y z
N TYR A 1 14.27 19.93 21.84
CA TYR A 1 14.32 21.40 21.84
C TYR A 1 12.92 22.02 21.85
N PHE A 2 11.99 21.56 20.98
CA PHE A 2 10.62 22.09 20.86
C PHE A 2 9.59 21.36 21.74
N PHE A 3 10.01 20.50 22.65
CA PHE A 3 9.15 19.74 23.53
C PHE A 3 9.62 19.89 24.97
N GLU A 4 8.69 20.23 25.86
CA GLU A 4 8.87 20.29 27.32
C GLU A 4 7.89 19.30 27.94
N ASP A 5 8.37 18.35 28.72
CA ASP A 5 7.56 17.26 29.32
C ASP A 5 6.60 16.62 28.31
N GLU A 6 7.13 16.31 27.10
CA GLU A 6 6.37 15.76 25.96
C GLU A 6 5.31 16.71 25.35
N LYS A 7 5.13 17.92 25.87
CA LYS A 7 4.27 18.93 25.28
C LYS A 7 5.01 19.70 24.19
N PHE A 8 4.37 19.81 23.04
CA PHE A 8 4.90 20.58 21.92
C PHE A 8 4.73 22.08 22.18
N ASN A 9 5.86 22.81 22.17
CA ASN A 9 5.89 24.26 22.32
C ASN A 9 5.95 24.91 20.93
N GLN A 10 4.82 25.43 20.48
CA GLN A 10 4.65 26.05 19.17
C GLN A 10 5.41 27.36 19.04
N ASP A 11 5.35 28.22 20.06
CA ASP A 11 6.03 29.53 20.07
C ASP A 11 7.54 29.34 19.93
N LYS A 12 8.10 28.39 20.66
CA LYS A 12 9.53 28.05 20.60
C LYS A 12 9.96 27.58 19.19
N LEU A 13 9.09 26.88 18.46
CA LEU A 13 9.37 26.53 17.06
C LEU A 13 9.32 27.76 16.16
N LEU A 14 8.29 28.61 16.28
CA LEU A 14 8.16 29.83 15.48
C LEU A 14 9.34 30.78 15.71
N ASP A 15 9.72 31.01 16.97
CA ASP A 15 10.89 31.84 17.31
C ASP A 15 12.18 31.27 16.70
N PHE A 16 12.36 29.94 16.77
CA PHE A 16 13.52 29.29 16.16
C PHE A 16 13.58 29.49 14.66
N LEU A 17 12.46 29.28 13.96
CA LEU A 17 12.36 29.47 12.50
C LEU A 17 12.71 30.92 12.13
N LYS A 18 12.13 31.87 12.85
CA LYS A 18 12.35 33.30 12.64
C LYS A 18 13.80 33.74 12.91
N GLN A 19 14.36 33.34 14.04
CA GLN A 19 15.72 33.72 14.46
C GLN A 19 16.80 33.16 13.51
N ASN A 20 16.52 32.02 12.88
CA ASN A 20 17.44 31.35 11.97
C ASN A 20 17.11 31.56 10.48
N ASN A 21 16.17 32.47 10.17
CA ASN A 21 15.72 32.74 8.79
C ASN A 21 15.30 31.45 8.02
N ILE A 22 14.67 30.50 8.70
CA ILE A 22 14.20 29.26 8.10
C ILE A 22 12.82 29.51 7.52
N ASN A 23 12.68 29.34 6.22
CA ASN A 23 11.42 29.54 5.49
C ASN A 23 10.76 28.23 5.05
N LYS A 24 11.42 27.08 5.25
CA LYS A 24 10.88 25.78 4.81
C LYS A 24 11.38 24.63 5.70
N ILE A 25 10.49 23.71 6.03
CA ILE A 25 10.80 22.53 6.84
C ILE A 25 10.82 21.27 5.94
N LEU A 26 11.83 20.43 6.09
CA LEU A 26 11.90 19.13 5.43
C LEU A 26 11.51 18.03 6.40
N PHE A 27 10.49 17.24 6.03
CA PHE A 27 9.98 16.14 6.84
C PHE A 27 10.28 14.79 6.17
N PRO A 28 11.26 14.02 6.68
CA PRO A 28 11.36 12.61 6.29
C PRO A 28 10.20 11.85 6.95
N ASN A 29 9.29 11.29 6.17
CA ASN A 29 8.08 10.60 6.66
C ASN A 29 7.47 11.27 7.92
N PRO A 30 6.62 12.28 7.78
CA PRO A 30 6.13 13.07 8.91
C PRO A 30 5.38 12.23 9.96
N TYR A 31 4.84 11.07 9.56
CA TYR A 31 4.16 10.13 10.44
C TYR A 31 5.11 9.14 11.15
N GLY A 32 6.41 9.18 10.87
CA GLY A 32 7.39 8.23 11.39
C GLY A 32 7.61 8.26 12.91
N ASN A 33 7.28 9.36 13.59
CA ASN A 33 7.18 9.44 15.05
C ASN A 33 6.23 10.56 15.50
N GLU A 34 5.75 10.49 16.73
CA GLU A 34 4.73 11.41 17.25
C GLU A 34 5.19 12.86 17.35
N LYS A 35 6.45 13.11 17.72
CA LYS A 35 7.00 14.47 17.82
C LYS A 35 7.05 15.13 16.43
N ARG A 36 7.54 14.40 15.43
CA ARG A 36 7.57 14.87 14.04
C ARG A 36 6.17 15.13 13.52
N LEU A 37 5.22 14.22 13.80
CA LEU A 37 3.82 14.38 13.40
C LEU A 37 3.17 15.63 13.99
N LYS A 38 3.46 15.95 15.26
CA LYS A 38 2.96 17.19 15.90
C LYS A 38 3.51 18.44 15.19
N ILE A 39 4.82 18.46 14.88
CA ILE A 39 5.44 19.57 14.14
C ILE A 39 4.85 19.69 12.72
N TYR A 40 4.69 18.57 12.02
CA TYR A 40 4.10 18.53 10.68
C TYR A 40 2.66 19.07 10.65
N LYS A 41 1.81 18.60 11.57
CA LYS A 41 0.42 19.08 11.68
C LYS A 41 0.37 20.58 11.97
N PHE A 42 1.23 21.06 12.84
CA PHE A 42 1.35 22.48 13.17
C PHE A 42 1.84 23.29 11.96
N ALA A 43 2.88 22.84 11.26
CA ALA A 43 3.34 23.52 10.05
C ALA A 43 2.23 23.63 9.00
N LYS A 44 1.42 22.56 8.86
CA LYS A 44 0.27 22.54 7.94
C LYS A 44 -0.84 23.50 8.36
N SER A 45 -1.16 23.60 9.66
CA SER A 45 -2.18 24.53 10.18
C SER A 45 -1.78 25.99 10.10
N GLU A 46 -0.49 26.30 10.27
CA GLU A 46 0.05 27.65 10.22
C GLU A 46 0.54 28.08 8.83
N ASN A 47 0.31 27.26 7.81
CA ASN A 47 0.77 27.51 6.44
C ASN A 47 2.29 27.76 6.36
N ILE A 48 3.07 27.11 7.20
CA ILE A 48 4.53 27.10 7.11
C ILE A 48 4.94 26.19 5.97
N ASP A 49 5.74 26.69 5.04
CA ASP A 49 6.21 25.91 3.90
C ASP A 49 6.96 24.66 4.34
N PHE A 50 6.64 23.54 3.72
CA PHE A 50 7.33 22.27 3.98
C PHE A 50 7.48 21.41 2.73
N VAL A 51 8.35 20.41 2.82
CA VAL A 51 8.46 19.30 1.87
C VAL A 51 8.47 18.02 2.67
N CYS A 52 7.53 17.14 2.39
CA CYS A 52 7.56 15.75 2.86
C CYS A 52 8.36 14.91 1.87
N PHE A 53 9.16 13.97 2.35
CA PHE A 53 9.88 13.05 1.50
C PHE A 53 10.05 11.67 2.13
N ASP A 54 10.13 10.66 1.31
CA ASP A 54 10.44 9.28 1.69
C ASP A 54 10.88 8.49 0.45
N ARG A 55 11.28 7.26 0.66
CA ARG A 55 11.43 6.28 -0.41
C ARG A 55 10.08 6.12 -1.13
N GLY A 56 10.09 6.12 -2.44
CA GLY A 56 8.91 5.86 -3.24
C GLY A 56 8.36 4.43 -3.05
N ALA A 57 7.13 4.21 -3.50
CA ALA A 57 6.48 2.90 -3.39
C ALA A 57 6.91 1.89 -4.45
N LEU A 58 7.66 2.34 -5.45
CA LEU A 58 8.27 1.50 -6.49
C LEU A 58 9.80 1.60 -6.43
N PRO A 59 10.55 0.63 -6.96
CA PRO A 59 12.01 0.65 -6.98
C PRO A 59 12.58 1.93 -7.59
N ASP A 60 13.75 2.34 -7.14
CA ASP A 60 14.53 3.47 -7.66
C ASP A 60 13.75 4.80 -7.72
N SER A 61 12.72 4.94 -6.88
CA SER A 61 11.89 6.13 -6.81
C SER A 61 11.94 6.80 -5.44
N TRP A 62 11.80 8.13 -5.47
CA TRP A 62 11.66 8.95 -4.28
C TRP A 62 10.34 9.71 -4.33
N PHE A 63 9.73 9.86 -3.17
CA PHE A 63 8.55 10.66 -2.97
C PHE A 63 8.95 12.03 -2.43
N PHE A 64 8.43 13.09 -3.03
CA PHE A 64 8.52 14.46 -2.56
C PHE A 64 7.18 15.16 -2.77
N ASP A 65 6.66 15.81 -1.73
CA ASP A 65 5.40 16.52 -1.83
C ASP A 65 5.37 17.74 -0.88
N THR A 66 4.84 18.85 -1.35
CA THR A 66 4.74 20.11 -0.59
C THR A 66 3.39 20.32 0.08
N ASN A 67 2.44 19.42 -0.12
CA ASN A 67 1.07 19.53 0.38
C ASN A 67 0.74 18.49 1.44
N GLY A 68 1.38 17.33 1.37
CA GLY A 68 1.10 16.27 2.30
C GLY A 68 2.03 15.06 2.17
N PHE A 69 1.63 13.96 2.77
CA PHE A 69 2.38 12.72 2.77
C PHE A 69 1.45 11.53 2.59
N ASN A 70 1.79 10.60 1.68
CA ASN A 70 1.01 9.42 1.36
C ASN A 70 -0.43 9.83 0.97
N TYR A 71 -1.46 9.38 1.69
CA TYR A 71 -2.85 9.72 1.40
C TYR A 71 -3.15 11.23 1.41
N ASP A 72 -2.44 12.02 2.19
CA ASP A 72 -2.59 13.49 2.26
C ASP A 72 -1.84 14.24 1.14
N SER A 73 -1.19 13.54 0.23
CA SER A 73 -0.34 14.16 -0.79
C SER A 73 -1.11 14.68 -2.01
N ASN A 74 -0.45 15.54 -2.78
CA ASN A 74 -0.95 16.02 -4.08
C ASN A 74 -1.12 14.90 -5.12
N LEU A 75 -0.58 13.70 -4.88
CA LEU A 75 -0.74 12.56 -5.79
C LEU A 75 -2.20 12.13 -5.95
N TYR A 76 -3.10 12.55 -5.03
CA TYR A 76 -4.54 12.35 -5.17
C TYR A 76 -5.22 13.27 -6.20
N ASN A 77 -4.56 14.34 -6.62
CA ASN A 77 -5.08 15.21 -7.66
C ASN A 77 -4.74 14.61 -9.02
N GLU A 78 -5.75 14.12 -9.73
CA GLU A 78 -5.59 13.48 -11.03
C GLU A 78 -4.82 14.36 -12.03
N GLU A 79 -5.05 15.67 -12.01
CA GLU A 79 -4.34 16.66 -12.78
C GLU A 79 -2.80 16.66 -12.59
N ASN A 80 -2.31 16.16 -11.46
CA ASN A 80 -0.88 16.11 -11.19
C ASN A 80 -0.17 14.90 -11.81
N TRP A 81 -0.88 13.80 -12.06
CA TRP A 81 -0.31 12.57 -12.59
C TRP A 81 -0.90 12.12 -13.93
N ASN A 82 -2.16 12.40 -14.24
CA ASN A 82 -2.80 11.97 -15.49
C ASN A 82 -2.49 12.95 -16.62
N LYS A 83 -1.26 12.90 -17.12
CA LYS A 83 -0.77 13.78 -18.19
C LYS A 83 -0.43 12.98 -19.43
N VAL A 84 -0.58 13.62 -20.59
CA VAL A 84 -0.14 13.03 -21.86
C VAL A 84 1.37 12.85 -21.84
N LEU A 85 1.82 11.62 -22.05
CA LEU A 85 3.24 11.28 -22.10
C LEU A 85 3.77 11.38 -23.53
N SER A 86 5.02 11.83 -23.65
CA SER A 86 5.76 11.76 -24.93
C SER A 86 6.08 10.31 -25.29
N LYS A 87 6.44 10.07 -26.55
CA LYS A 87 6.85 8.73 -27.01
C LYS A 87 8.06 8.18 -26.25
N SER A 88 9.03 9.02 -25.90
CA SER A 88 10.19 8.62 -25.09
C SER A 88 9.77 8.22 -23.68
N GLN A 89 8.93 9.02 -23.01
CA GLN A 89 8.44 8.70 -21.67
C GLN A 89 7.62 7.39 -21.64
N ILE A 90 6.82 7.13 -22.68
CA ILE A 90 6.10 5.85 -22.81
C ILE A 90 7.07 4.69 -22.92
N LEU A 91 8.16 4.84 -23.68
CA LEU A 91 9.18 3.80 -23.82
C LEU A 91 9.91 3.56 -22.49
N GLU A 92 10.36 4.61 -21.83
CA GLU A 92 11.01 4.54 -20.52
C GLU A 92 10.11 3.88 -19.47
N CYS A 93 8.81 4.24 -19.42
CA CYS A 93 7.84 3.59 -18.56
C CYS A 93 7.70 2.09 -18.84
N LYS A 94 7.66 1.69 -20.13
CA LYS A 94 7.59 0.27 -20.51
C LYS A 94 8.83 -0.50 -20.09
N GLU A 95 10.02 0.06 -20.30
CA GLU A 95 11.28 -0.55 -19.87
C GLU A 95 11.33 -0.72 -18.35
N TYR A 96 10.91 0.32 -17.62
CA TYR A 96 10.83 0.26 -16.17
C TYR A 96 9.83 -0.80 -15.68
N ILE A 97 8.63 -0.85 -16.25
CA ILE A 97 7.62 -1.87 -15.97
C ILE A 97 8.16 -3.28 -16.23
N ASN A 98 8.80 -3.48 -17.38
CA ASN A 98 9.39 -4.77 -17.73
C ASN A 98 10.47 -5.18 -16.72
N SER A 99 11.33 -4.26 -16.27
CA SER A 99 12.36 -4.55 -15.28
C SER A 99 11.77 -5.07 -13.95
N ILE A 100 10.59 -4.58 -13.58
CA ILE A 100 9.85 -5.05 -12.41
C ILE A 100 9.25 -6.45 -12.65
N ILE A 101 8.57 -6.64 -13.79
CA ILE A 101 7.89 -7.90 -14.14
C ILE A 101 8.89 -9.04 -14.30
N ASP A 102 10.02 -8.77 -14.94
CA ASP A 102 11.11 -9.74 -15.14
C ASP A 102 11.82 -10.10 -13.84
N GLY A 103 11.55 -9.35 -12.78
CA GLY A 103 12.09 -9.62 -11.44
C GLY A 103 13.54 -9.18 -11.28
N ASN A 104 13.99 -8.21 -12.04
CA ASN A 104 15.34 -7.63 -11.97
C ASN A 104 15.38 -6.42 -11.03
N ASN A 105 14.23 -5.79 -10.76
CA ASN A 105 14.14 -4.59 -9.95
C ASN A 105 13.04 -4.72 -8.88
N PHE A 106 13.42 -4.73 -7.60
CA PHE A 106 12.51 -4.85 -6.46
C PHE A 106 12.88 -3.88 -5.35
N LEU A 107 11.86 -3.32 -4.73
CA LEU A 107 12.01 -2.51 -3.54
C LEU A 107 12.54 -3.31 -2.34
N GLU A 108 12.09 -4.56 -2.21
CA GLU A 108 12.46 -5.50 -1.15
C GLU A 108 12.91 -6.83 -1.75
N LYS A 109 13.91 -7.45 -1.11
CA LYS A 109 14.44 -8.75 -1.57
C LYS A 109 13.33 -9.79 -1.70
N GLN A 110 13.21 -10.35 -2.88
CA GLN A 110 12.25 -11.41 -3.19
C GLN A 110 12.91 -12.80 -3.19
N GLY A 111 12.08 -13.83 -3.03
CA GLY A 111 12.52 -15.20 -3.29
C GLY A 111 12.69 -15.47 -4.78
N LYS A 112 13.31 -16.62 -5.09
CA LYS A 112 13.45 -17.07 -6.49
C LYS A 112 12.08 -17.27 -7.13
N ARG A 113 11.99 -16.97 -8.42
CA ARG A 113 10.81 -17.24 -9.23
C ARG A 113 10.51 -18.74 -9.27
N ASN A 114 9.26 -19.10 -9.02
CA ASN A 114 8.79 -20.48 -9.07
C ASN A 114 7.26 -20.56 -9.34
N PHE A 115 6.86 -19.93 -10.41
CA PHE A 115 5.45 -19.81 -10.80
C PHE A 115 4.77 -21.19 -10.95
N ASN A 116 5.42 -22.15 -11.63
CA ASN A 116 4.85 -23.48 -11.88
C ASN A 116 4.52 -24.20 -10.58
N TYR A 117 5.40 -24.15 -9.58
CA TYR A 117 5.11 -24.74 -8.28
C TYR A 117 3.86 -24.14 -7.61
N LEU A 118 3.69 -22.82 -7.70
CA LEU A 118 2.49 -22.17 -7.14
C LEU A 118 1.25 -22.58 -7.93
N LYS A 119 1.34 -22.63 -9.25
CA LYS A 119 0.25 -23.04 -10.13
C LYS A 119 -0.18 -24.46 -9.82
N ASP A 120 0.74 -25.42 -9.80
CA ASP A 120 0.45 -26.83 -9.53
C ASP A 120 -0.19 -27.04 -8.16
N LYS A 121 0.20 -26.23 -7.19
CA LYS A 121 -0.29 -26.33 -5.82
C LYS A 121 -1.66 -25.71 -5.60
N PHE A 122 -1.98 -24.61 -6.24
CA PHE A 122 -3.15 -23.78 -5.93
C PHE A 122 -4.12 -23.59 -7.07
N PHE A 123 -3.75 -23.91 -8.29
CA PHE A 123 -4.67 -23.85 -9.42
C PHE A 123 -5.54 -25.12 -9.44
N VAL A 124 -6.72 -25.03 -8.85
CA VAL A 124 -7.64 -26.17 -8.68
C VAL A 124 -9.03 -25.79 -9.18
N ASN A 125 -9.55 -26.59 -10.12
CA ASN A 125 -10.98 -26.63 -10.50
C ASN A 125 -11.60 -25.27 -10.85
N ASP A 126 -10.97 -24.46 -11.68
CA ASP A 126 -11.50 -23.17 -12.20
C ASP A 126 -11.89 -22.15 -11.11
N LYS A 127 -11.40 -22.32 -9.88
CA LYS A 127 -11.62 -21.33 -8.81
C LYS A 127 -10.81 -20.08 -9.04
N LYS A 128 -11.43 -18.92 -8.83
CA LYS A 128 -10.73 -17.63 -8.82
C LYS A 128 -9.75 -17.58 -7.64
N ILE A 129 -8.57 -17.08 -7.89
CA ILE A 129 -7.52 -16.93 -6.88
C ILE A 129 -7.45 -15.46 -6.41
N VAL A 130 -7.72 -15.27 -5.13
CA VAL A 130 -7.59 -13.98 -4.44
C VAL A 130 -6.25 -13.94 -3.73
N PHE A 131 -5.38 -12.99 -4.08
CA PHE A 131 -4.10 -12.81 -3.41
C PHE A 131 -4.18 -11.68 -2.38
N VAL A 132 -3.77 -11.98 -1.14
CA VAL A 132 -3.83 -11.06 -0.01
C VAL A 132 -2.42 -10.86 0.56
N PRO A 133 -1.68 -9.84 0.09
CA PRO A 133 -0.39 -9.45 0.66
C PRO A 133 -0.61 -8.68 1.96
N LEU A 134 -0.13 -9.22 3.09
CA LEU A 134 -0.20 -8.54 4.38
C LEU A 134 0.99 -7.60 4.56
N GLN A 135 0.75 -6.51 5.26
CA GLN A 135 1.71 -5.48 5.61
C GLN A 135 2.28 -5.71 7.02
N VAL A 136 3.14 -4.81 7.48
CA VAL A 136 3.61 -4.76 8.86
C VAL A 136 2.61 -3.95 9.68
N GLU A 137 2.14 -4.47 10.80
CA GLU A 137 1.11 -3.82 11.63
C GLU A 137 1.55 -2.46 12.20
N SER A 138 2.85 -2.28 12.43
CA SER A 138 3.42 -1.03 12.91
C SER A 138 3.73 -0.02 11.80
N ASP A 139 3.45 -0.37 10.54
CA ASP A 139 3.69 0.52 9.41
C ASP A 139 2.83 1.79 9.52
N THR A 140 3.40 2.91 9.11
CA THR A 140 2.76 4.22 9.09
C THR A 140 1.42 4.19 8.37
N VAL A 141 1.36 3.56 7.19
CA VAL A 141 0.13 3.49 6.39
C VAL A 141 -0.97 2.66 7.05
N ILE A 142 -0.60 1.66 7.82
CA ILE A 142 -1.56 0.88 8.63
C ILE A 142 -2.05 1.70 9.81
N LYS A 143 -1.13 2.35 10.53
CA LYS A 143 -1.48 3.09 11.76
C LYS A 143 -2.36 4.31 11.50
N TYR A 144 -2.15 5.02 10.38
CA TYR A 144 -2.78 6.34 10.16
C TYR A 144 -3.78 6.38 9.00
N PHE A 145 -3.76 5.41 8.08
CA PHE A 145 -4.59 5.44 6.87
C PHE A 145 -5.53 4.24 6.72
N THR A 146 -5.65 3.40 7.77
CA THR A 146 -6.71 2.40 7.86
C THR A 146 -7.87 2.90 8.72
N TYR A 147 -9.03 2.29 8.56
CA TYR A 147 -10.25 2.62 9.31
C TYR A 147 -11.10 1.36 9.50
N LYS A 148 -12.01 1.38 10.48
CA LYS A 148 -12.94 0.26 10.70
C LYS A 148 -13.97 0.17 9.57
N PRO A 149 -14.34 -1.06 9.19
CA PRO A 149 -13.93 -2.35 9.77
C PRO A 149 -12.59 -2.87 9.25
N PHE A 150 -11.94 -2.17 8.31
CA PHE A 150 -10.69 -2.54 7.67
C PHE A 150 -9.47 -1.95 8.38
N ASP A 151 -9.44 -2.03 9.72
CA ASP A 151 -8.22 -1.84 10.48
C ASP A 151 -7.38 -3.15 10.48
N TRP A 152 -6.18 -3.09 11.02
CA TRP A 152 -5.28 -4.25 11.05
C TRP A 152 -5.92 -5.48 11.72
N SER A 153 -6.67 -5.30 12.80
CA SER A 153 -7.28 -6.39 13.56
C SER A 153 -8.49 -6.99 12.85
N GLY A 154 -9.30 -6.17 12.19
CA GLY A 154 -10.53 -6.60 11.51
C GLY A 154 -10.29 -7.19 10.12
N PHE A 155 -9.25 -6.74 9.43
CA PHE A 155 -9.03 -7.11 8.03
C PHE A 155 -8.91 -8.62 7.83
N LEU A 156 -8.04 -9.31 8.58
CA LEU A 156 -7.87 -10.77 8.43
C LEU A 156 -9.12 -11.56 8.83
N ASP A 157 -9.89 -11.10 9.81
CA ASP A 157 -11.14 -11.75 10.20
C ASP A 157 -12.17 -11.65 9.05
N ILE A 158 -12.27 -10.47 8.43
CA ILE A 158 -13.14 -10.26 7.25
C ILE A 158 -12.67 -11.10 6.06
N ILE A 159 -11.37 -11.12 5.76
CA ILE A 159 -10.84 -11.95 4.66
C ILE A 159 -11.10 -13.44 4.90
N ASN A 160 -10.97 -13.91 6.13
CA ASN A 160 -11.29 -15.31 6.47
C ASN A 160 -12.80 -15.63 6.33
N ASP A 161 -13.67 -14.69 6.66
CA ASP A 161 -15.11 -14.79 6.45
C ASP A 161 -15.46 -14.83 4.95
N MET A 162 -14.85 -13.93 4.14
CA MET A 162 -14.99 -13.96 2.68
C MET A 162 -14.54 -15.29 2.10
N ALA A 163 -13.40 -15.82 2.56
CA ALA A 163 -12.89 -17.11 2.12
C ALA A 163 -13.84 -18.28 2.46
N PHE A 164 -14.50 -18.22 3.62
CA PHE A 164 -15.53 -19.19 3.99
C PHE A 164 -16.77 -19.07 3.10
N LYS A 165 -17.29 -17.86 2.91
CA LYS A 165 -18.48 -17.60 2.06
C LYS A 165 -18.25 -18.04 0.62
N LEU A 166 -17.06 -17.77 0.08
CA LEU A 166 -16.71 -18.02 -1.31
C LEU A 166 -15.95 -19.34 -1.56
N ARG A 167 -15.87 -20.25 -0.59
CA ARG A 167 -15.03 -21.47 -0.65
C ARG A 167 -15.29 -22.40 -1.83
N GLN A 168 -16.46 -22.33 -2.45
CA GLN A 168 -16.79 -23.14 -3.61
C GLN A 168 -16.20 -22.57 -4.90
N THR A 169 -16.01 -21.25 -4.98
CA THR A 169 -15.65 -20.52 -6.19
C THR A 169 -14.30 -19.80 -6.12
N HIS A 170 -13.75 -19.63 -4.91
CA HIS A 170 -12.51 -18.85 -4.71
C HIS A 170 -11.53 -19.58 -3.79
N ILE A 171 -10.24 -19.28 -4.01
CA ILE A 171 -9.13 -19.67 -3.15
C ILE A 171 -8.42 -18.39 -2.68
N PHE A 172 -8.24 -18.23 -1.38
CA PHE A 172 -7.55 -17.08 -0.82
C PHE A 172 -6.11 -17.43 -0.43
N LEU A 173 -5.14 -16.82 -1.11
CA LEU A 173 -3.71 -16.96 -0.86
C LEU A 173 -3.20 -15.78 -0.05
N VAL A 174 -2.74 -16.02 1.16
CA VAL A 174 -2.25 -14.98 2.07
C VAL A 174 -0.74 -15.06 2.18
N LYS A 175 -0.06 -13.96 1.83
CA LYS A 175 1.38 -13.83 2.03
C LYS A 175 1.66 -12.86 3.16
N LYS A 176 2.27 -13.38 4.24
CA LYS A 176 2.70 -12.55 5.36
C LYS A 176 3.94 -11.73 4.99
N HIS A 177 4.02 -10.49 5.44
CA HIS A 177 5.24 -9.70 5.31
C HIS A 177 6.37 -10.34 6.14
N PRO A 178 7.62 -10.38 5.64
CA PRO A 178 8.75 -11.00 6.38
C PRO A 178 8.96 -10.42 7.78
N LEU A 179 8.74 -9.13 7.96
CA LEU A 179 8.93 -8.40 9.22
C LEU A 179 7.70 -8.39 10.14
N SER A 180 6.54 -8.93 9.72
CA SER A 180 5.34 -8.95 10.55
C SER A 180 5.48 -9.87 11.76
N LEU A 181 4.75 -9.58 12.84
CA LEU A 181 4.61 -10.46 13.99
C LEU A 181 4.01 -11.82 13.61
N LYS A 182 4.12 -12.79 14.50
CA LYS A 182 3.53 -14.13 14.28
C LYS A 182 2.01 -14.03 14.21
N ILE A 183 1.44 -14.53 13.12
CA ILE A 183 0.00 -14.67 12.95
C ILE A 183 -0.40 -16.07 13.42
N ALA A 184 -1.42 -16.16 14.27
CA ALA A 184 -2.01 -17.45 14.69
C ALA A 184 -2.79 -18.05 13.51
N LYS A 185 -2.09 -18.74 12.60
CA LYS A 185 -2.68 -19.30 11.37
C LYS A 185 -3.84 -20.25 11.66
N SER A 186 -3.83 -20.94 12.80
CA SER A 186 -4.89 -21.83 13.25
C SER A 186 -6.24 -21.12 13.44
N LYS A 187 -6.25 -19.81 13.70
CA LYS A 187 -7.47 -19.00 13.76
C LYS A 187 -8.14 -18.84 12.37
N TYR A 188 -7.34 -18.86 11.30
CA TYR A 188 -7.78 -18.51 9.95
C TYR A 188 -7.82 -19.74 9.03
N LYS A 189 -8.72 -20.67 9.34
CA LYS A 189 -8.77 -22.01 8.71
C LYS A 189 -9.16 -21.99 7.24
N ASN A 190 -9.81 -20.93 6.75
CA ASN A 190 -10.24 -20.78 5.37
C ASN A 190 -9.18 -20.14 4.48
N LEU A 191 -8.04 -19.71 5.03
CA LEU A 191 -6.98 -19.02 4.32
C LEU A 191 -5.79 -19.94 4.03
N ASN A 192 -5.25 -19.85 2.82
CA ASN A 192 -4.04 -20.56 2.42
C ASN A 192 -2.82 -19.67 2.59
N PHE A 193 -2.09 -19.85 3.69
CA PHE A 193 -0.86 -19.09 3.92
C PHE A 193 0.28 -19.63 3.07
N ILE A 194 0.77 -18.82 2.13
CA ILE A 194 1.95 -19.13 1.31
C ILE A 194 3.24 -18.72 2.02
N SER A 195 4.37 -19.22 1.51
CA SER A 195 5.69 -18.91 2.07
C SER A 195 6.02 -17.42 1.97
N ASN A 196 6.65 -16.86 3.00
CA ASN A 196 7.18 -15.49 2.96
C ASN A 196 8.25 -15.31 1.87
N LYS A 197 8.91 -16.41 1.46
CA LYS A 197 9.89 -16.43 0.38
C LYS A 197 9.27 -16.50 -1.01
N THR A 198 7.95 -16.66 -1.13
CA THR A 198 7.26 -16.64 -2.43
C THR A 198 7.53 -15.30 -3.12
N ASN A 199 7.94 -15.36 -4.38
CA ASN A 199 8.14 -14.16 -5.18
C ASN A 199 6.79 -13.45 -5.41
N ILE A 200 6.77 -12.13 -5.23
CA ILE A 200 5.53 -11.35 -5.30
C ILE A 200 4.94 -11.35 -6.70
N ILE A 201 5.79 -11.30 -7.72
CA ILE A 201 5.37 -11.32 -9.13
C ILE A 201 4.69 -12.65 -9.46
N ASP A 202 5.22 -13.78 -8.97
CA ASP A 202 4.60 -15.08 -9.21
C ASP A 202 3.22 -15.19 -8.53
N ALA A 203 3.09 -14.64 -7.32
CA ALA A 203 1.81 -14.63 -6.61
C ALA A 203 0.77 -13.75 -7.33
N ILE A 204 1.17 -12.56 -7.83
CA ILE A 204 0.30 -11.67 -8.61
C ILE A 204 -0.01 -12.29 -9.98
N SER A 205 0.97 -12.91 -10.65
CA SER A 205 0.73 -13.59 -11.93
C SER A 205 -0.33 -14.69 -11.83
N LEU A 206 -0.33 -15.42 -10.71
CA LEU A 206 -1.25 -16.52 -10.47
C LEU A 206 -2.66 -16.06 -10.11
N CYS A 207 -2.81 -14.91 -9.43
CA CYS A 207 -4.12 -14.48 -8.93
C CYS A 207 -4.99 -13.84 -10.01
N ASP A 208 -6.31 -13.85 -9.77
CA ASP A 208 -7.30 -13.12 -10.55
C ASP A 208 -7.54 -11.72 -9.98
N VAL A 209 -7.36 -11.54 -8.67
CA VAL A 209 -7.52 -10.26 -8.00
C VAL A 209 -6.60 -10.16 -6.78
N VAL A 210 -6.07 -8.97 -6.54
CA VAL A 210 -5.32 -8.62 -5.32
C VAL A 210 -6.24 -7.89 -4.37
N VAL A 211 -6.26 -8.29 -3.10
CA VAL A 211 -6.99 -7.60 -2.03
C VAL A 211 -6.01 -7.18 -0.95
N THR A 212 -5.95 -5.90 -0.64
CA THR A 212 -5.03 -5.36 0.37
C THR A 212 -5.68 -4.23 1.17
N LEU A 213 -5.10 -3.86 2.30
CA LEU A 213 -5.47 -2.60 2.96
C LEU A 213 -5.06 -1.42 2.08
N ASN A 214 -3.78 -1.09 2.06
CA ASN A 214 -3.21 0.02 1.28
C ASN A 214 -1.73 -0.25 0.92
N SER A 215 -1.40 -1.52 0.65
CA SER A 215 -0.03 -1.95 0.38
C SER A 215 0.47 -1.44 -0.98
N GLY A 216 1.76 -1.08 -1.06
CA GLY A 216 2.42 -0.84 -2.34
C GLY A 216 2.35 -2.02 -3.33
N VAL A 217 2.02 -3.23 -2.86
CA VAL A 217 1.75 -4.39 -3.74
C VAL A 217 0.56 -4.15 -4.67
N GLY A 218 -0.37 -3.26 -4.31
CA GLY A 218 -1.45 -2.83 -5.21
C GLY A 218 -0.92 -2.15 -6.48
N LEU A 219 0.17 -1.39 -6.41
CA LEU A 219 0.82 -0.81 -7.60
C LEU A 219 1.41 -1.90 -8.50
N TYR A 220 2.02 -2.94 -7.92
CA TYR A 220 2.51 -4.08 -8.70
C TYR A 220 1.37 -4.83 -9.39
N ALA A 221 0.20 -4.96 -8.73
CA ALA A 221 -0.99 -5.54 -9.34
C ALA A 221 -1.43 -4.72 -10.56
N MET A 222 -1.52 -3.39 -10.42
CA MET A 222 -1.87 -2.48 -11.53
C MET A 222 -0.87 -2.56 -12.69
N ILE A 223 0.45 -2.54 -12.39
CA ILE A 223 1.53 -2.73 -13.40
C ILE A 223 1.34 -4.05 -14.17
N MET A 224 0.84 -5.09 -13.52
CA MET A 224 0.62 -6.42 -14.12
C MET A 224 -0.80 -6.59 -14.68
N ASN A 225 -1.57 -5.53 -14.82
CA ASN A 225 -2.96 -5.53 -15.29
C ASN A 225 -3.84 -6.52 -14.48
N LYS A 226 -3.64 -6.58 -13.17
CA LYS A 226 -4.48 -7.36 -12.26
C LYS A 226 -5.38 -6.44 -11.46
N PRO A 227 -6.68 -6.73 -11.37
CA PRO A 227 -7.58 -6.00 -10.50
C PRO A 227 -7.04 -5.93 -9.08
N CYS A 228 -7.09 -4.74 -8.48
CA CYS A 228 -6.71 -4.51 -7.10
C CYS A 228 -7.88 -3.90 -6.33
N ILE A 229 -8.25 -4.50 -5.22
CA ILE A 229 -9.24 -3.98 -4.27
C ILE A 229 -8.48 -3.49 -3.03
N ASN A 230 -8.52 -2.19 -2.79
CA ASN A 230 -7.98 -1.59 -1.58
C ASN A 230 -9.10 -1.46 -0.54
N CYS A 231 -8.83 -1.87 0.69
CA CYS A 231 -9.78 -1.81 1.81
C CYS A 231 -9.49 -0.66 2.76
N ALA A 232 -8.52 0.19 2.44
CA ALA A 232 -8.15 1.36 3.23
C ALA A 232 -7.67 2.49 2.30
N ASN A 233 -7.33 3.64 2.89
CA ASN A 233 -6.85 4.79 2.14
C ASN A 233 -5.45 4.53 1.59
N ALA A 234 -5.31 4.50 0.28
CA ALA A 234 -4.05 4.40 -0.45
C ALA A 234 -3.91 5.58 -1.40
N PHE A 235 -2.70 6.14 -1.52
CA PHE A 235 -2.45 7.29 -2.39
C PHE A 235 -2.69 6.99 -3.89
N TYR A 236 -2.80 5.73 -4.26
CA TYR A 236 -3.07 5.27 -5.62
C TYR A 236 -4.51 4.77 -5.83
N ASN A 237 -5.44 5.13 -4.94
CA ASN A 237 -6.87 4.83 -5.14
C ASN A 237 -7.48 5.81 -6.13
N PHE A 238 -7.68 5.35 -7.38
CA PHE A 238 -8.32 6.15 -8.43
C PHE A 238 -9.41 5.35 -9.14
N GLN A 239 -10.54 6.00 -9.37
CA GLN A 239 -11.63 5.41 -10.14
C GLN A 239 -11.14 5.03 -11.55
N GLY A 240 -11.44 3.81 -11.98
CA GLY A 240 -11.04 3.29 -13.28
C GLY A 240 -9.65 2.62 -13.30
N LEU A 241 -8.82 2.78 -12.26
CA LEU A 241 -7.52 2.11 -12.14
C LEU A 241 -7.53 0.97 -11.12
N ASN A 242 -8.34 1.09 -10.09
CA ASN A 242 -8.51 0.08 -9.05
C ASN A 242 -9.87 0.22 -8.36
N PHE A 243 -10.12 -0.59 -7.35
CA PHE A 243 -11.37 -0.63 -6.62
C PHE A 243 -11.11 -0.32 -5.15
N GLN A 244 -12.04 0.38 -4.49
CA GLN A 244 -11.98 0.63 -3.06
C GLN A 244 -13.21 0.06 -2.38
N ALA A 245 -13.02 -0.85 -1.43
CA ALA A 245 -14.08 -1.38 -0.59
C ALA A 245 -14.05 -0.68 0.78
N HIS A 246 -15.18 -0.13 1.22
CA HIS A 246 -15.32 0.57 2.50
C HIS A 246 -15.90 -0.34 3.60
N ASN A 247 -16.46 -1.47 3.21
CA ASN A 247 -17.06 -2.45 4.12
C ASN A 247 -17.04 -3.86 3.51
N SER A 248 -17.40 -4.84 4.32
CA SER A 248 -17.41 -6.25 3.91
C SER A 248 -18.38 -6.56 2.77
N ASP A 249 -19.50 -5.86 2.67
CA ASP A 249 -20.49 -6.11 1.62
C ASP A 249 -20.00 -5.58 0.26
N GLU A 250 -19.31 -4.45 0.26
CA GLU A 250 -18.65 -3.94 -0.94
C GLU A 250 -17.52 -4.86 -1.39
N LEU A 251 -16.71 -5.34 -0.44
CA LEU A 251 -15.65 -6.31 -0.75
C LEU A 251 -16.24 -7.58 -1.37
N LEU A 252 -17.32 -8.11 -0.79
CA LEU A 252 -18.01 -9.28 -1.33
C LEU A 252 -18.53 -9.03 -2.74
N ARG A 253 -19.19 -7.89 -2.98
CA ARG A 253 -19.69 -7.51 -4.32
C ARG A 253 -18.57 -7.48 -5.36
N PHE A 254 -17.42 -6.88 -5.02
CA PHE A 254 -16.27 -6.86 -5.93
C PHE A 254 -15.74 -8.28 -6.20
N LEU A 255 -15.57 -9.11 -5.18
CA LEU A 255 -15.03 -10.45 -5.32
C LEU A 255 -15.89 -11.35 -6.23
N VAL A 256 -17.22 -11.19 -6.22
CA VAL A 256 -18.12 -11.99 -7.07
C VAL A 256 -18.33 -11.38 -8.47
N SER A 257 -17.92 -10.15 -8.68
CA SER A 257 -18.03 -9.45 -9.95
C SER A 257 -16.95 -9.88 -10.95
N ASP A 258 -17.19 -9.57 -12.22
CA ASP A 258 -16.15 -9.60 -13.25
C ASP A 258 -15.44 -8.24 -13.30
N LEU A 259 -14.37 -8.12 -12.54
CA LEU A 259 -13.61 -6.88 -12.42
C LEU A 259 -12.79 -6.63 -13.70
N LYS A 260 -13.07 -5.52 -14.38
CA LYS A 260 -12.31 -5.06 -15.54
C LYS A 260 -11.60 -3.75 -15.18
N ILE A 261 -10.33 -3.65 -15.56
CA ILE A 261 -9.50 -2.45 -15.44
C ILE A 261 -9.39 -1.80 -16.81
#